data_1ea1ee05dfe5c37685f042078c098245
#
_entry.id   1ea1ee05dfe5c37685f042078c098245
#
_cell.length_a   1.000
_cell.length_b   1.000
_cell.length_c   1.000
_cell.angle_alpha   90.00
_cell.angle_beta   90.00
_cell.angle_gamma   90.00
#
_symmetry.space_group_name_H-M   'P 1'
#
loop_
_entity.id
_entity.type
_entity.pdbx_description
1 polymer ?
#
loop_
_entity_poly.entity_id
_entity_poly.type
_entity_poly.pdbx_seq_one_letter_code
_entity_poly.pdbx_strand_id
1 'polypeptide(L)'
;MSGAFPISTAKFQTLGIQSQQSTLVSKSMSGKKLTRQIQDQRFGFTARIITAKRSDVYGELMAFIMKQRSSKEDFTITPPEVKNARGDVSGTVLVNGVQSVGDTTITVDGMTGTLKAGDFVKFAHDKVY
;
A
#
# COMPACT_ATOMS: atom_id res chain seq x y z
N MET A 1 -17.15 -4.85 1.58
CA MET A 1 -16.15 -4.00 2.28
C MET A 1 -16.59 -3.78 3.72
N SER A 2 -15.81 -4.16 4.68
CA SER A 2 -16.17 -4.04 6.11
C SER A 2 -15.73 -2.74 6.77
N GLY A 3 -15.23 -1.79 6.01
CA GLY A 3 -14.81 -0.47 6.48
C GLY A 3 -13.30 -0.27 6.55
N ALA A 4 -12.88 0.83 7.17
CA ALA A 4 -11.48 1.15 7.37
C ALA A 4 -10.94 0.51 8.66
N PHE A 5 -9.66 0.13 8.63
CA PHE A 5 -8.98 -0.33 9.83
C PHE A 5 -8.91 0.80 10.88
N PRO A 6 -9.20 0.54 12.17
CA PRO A 6 -9.24 1.57 13.22
C PRO A 6 -7.84 2.06 13.62
N ILE A 7 -7.19 2.80 12.71
CA ILE A 7 -5.81 3.32 12.91
C ILE A 7 -5.77 4.39 14.00
N SER A 8 -6.82 5.18 14.14
CA SER A 8 -6.86 6.29 15.11
C SER A 8 -6.70 5.83 16.56
N THR A 9 -7.15 4.61 16.83
CA THR A 9 -7.12 3.99 18.16
C THR A 9 -6.01 2.94 18.31
N ALA A 10 -5.58 2.31 17.21
CA ALA A 10 -4.53 1.30 17.25
C ALA A 10 -3.13 1.93 17.39
N LYS A 11 -2.44 1.62 18.47
CA LYS A 11 -1.03 2.00 18.65
C LYS A 11 -0.13 0.89 18.12
N PHE A 12 0.57 1.17 17.04
CA PHE A 12 1.52 0.23 16.47
C PHE A 12 2.84 0.26 17.25
N GLN A 13 3.33 -0.91 17.63
CA GLN A 13 4.68 -1.08 18.16
C GLN A 13 5.68 -1.24 17.02
N THR A 14 5.33 -2.04 16.04
CA THR A 14 6.13 -2.24 14.83
C THR A 14 5.18 -2.38 13.65
N LEU A 15 5.57 -1.81 12.52
CA LEU A 15 4.89 -1.95 11.25
C LEU A 15 5.93 -2.31 10.19
N GLY A 16 5.77 -3.45 9.56
CA GLY A 16 6.60 -3.89 8.45
C GLY A 16 5.79 -3.92 7.16
N ILE A 17 6.26 -3.25 6.14
CA ILE A 17 5.67 -3.30 4.79
C ILE A 17 6.52 -4.24 3.94
N GLN A 18 5.89 -5.19 3.27
CA GLN A 18 6.53 -6.15 2.39
C GLN A 18 6.01 -5.98 0.98
N SER A 19 6.91 -5.88 0.02
CA SER A 19 6.57 -5.95 -1.39
C SER A 19 6.72 -7.38 -1.88
N GLN A 20 5.66 -7.93 -2.44
CA GLN A 20 5.64 -9.28 -3.01
C GLN A 20 5.44 -9.18 -4.52
N GLN A 21 6.37 -9.75 -5.25
CA GLN A 21 6.33 -9.80 -6.70
C GLN A 21 6.74 -11.19 -7.16
N SER A 22 5.81 -11.92 -7.76
CA SER A 22 6.08 -13.28 -8.24
C SER A 22 6.74 -13.22 -9.60
N THR A 23 7.95 -13.78 -9.68
CA THR A 23 8.70 -13.91 -10.94
C THR A 23 8.96 -15.39 -11.25
N LEU A 24 8.70 -15.76 -12.49
CA LEU A 24 9.12 -17.05 -13.01
C LEU A 24 10.58 -16.91 -13.50
N VAL A 25 11.43 -17.78 -13.01
CA VAL A 25 12.83 -17.86 -13.42
C VAL A 25 13.06 -19.20 -14.10
N SER A 26 13.44 -19.17 -15.37
CA SER A 26 13.83 -20.35 -16.13
C SER A 26 15.30 -20.23 -16.51
N LYS A 27 16.03 -21.34 -16.45
CA LYS A 27 17.43 -21.41 -16.84
C LYS A 27 17.56 -22.40 -17.98
N SER A 28 18.11 -21.97 -19.12
CA SER A 28 18.37 -22.87 -20.24
C SER A 28 19.59 -23.75 -19.96
N MET A 29 19.74 -24.83 -20.73
CA MET A 29 20.93 -25.70 -20.63
C MET A 29 22.24 -24.95 -20.94
N SER A 30 22.18 -23.89 -21.74
CA SER A 30 23.32 -23.00 -22.01
C SER A 30 23.63 -22.02 -20.87
N GLY A 31 22.92 -22.10 -19.75
CA GLY A 31 23.11 -21.22 -18.60
C GLY A 31 22.38 -19.86 -18.68
N LYS A 32 21.72 -19.56 -19.80
CA LYS A 32 20.97 -18.30 -19.95
C LYS A 32 19.76 -18.27 -19.02
N LYS A 33 19.68 -17.23 -18.19
CA LYS A 33 18.58 -16.98 -17.29
C LYS A 33 17.49 -16.18 -18.01
N LEU A 34 16.27 -16.70 -18.02
CA LEU A 34 15.07 -16.03 -18.50
C LEU A 34 14.17 -15.73 -17.31
N THR A 35 13.78 -14.49 -17.16
CA THR A 35 12.88 -14.05 -16.07
C THR A 35 11.61 -13.45 -16.66
N ARG A 36 10.47 -13.85 -16.13
CA ARG A 36 9.16 -13.29 -16.48
C ARG A 36 8.40 -12.96 -15.20
N GLN A 37 7.87 -11.77 -15.13
CA GLN A 37 6.94 -11.39 -14.09
C GLN A 37 5.58 -12.07 -14.34
N ILE A 38 5.04 -12.75 -13.34
CA ILE A 38 3.78 -13.50 -13.47
C ILE A 38 2.60 -12.70 -12.93
N GLN A 39 2.82 -11.93 -11.87
CA GLN A 39 1.78 -11.17 -11.19
C GLN A 39 2.21 -9.73 -10.97
N ASP A 40 1.20 -8.88 -10.80
CA ASP A 40 1.42 -7.51 -10.33
C ASP A 40 2.05 -7.50 -8.94
N GLN A 41 2.75 -6.43 -8.64
CA GLN A 41 3.28 -6.17 -7.31
C GLN A 41 2.14 -6.08 -6.30
N ARG A 42 2.28 -6.79 -5.18
CA ARG A 42 1.36 -6.71 -4.05
C ARG A 42 2.11 -6.25 -2.81
N PHE A 43 1.45 -5.42 -2.04
CA PHE A 43 1.96 -5.00 -0.74
C PHE A 43 1.27 -5.81 0.36
N GLY A 44 2.07 -6.47 1.18
CA GLY A 44 1.64 -7.05 2.44
C GLY A 44 2.13 -6.18 3.60
N PHE A 45 1.44 -6.22 4.71
CA PHE A 45 1.94 -5.58 5.92
C PHE A 45 1.80 -6.52 7.12
N THR A 46 2.74 -6.39 8.03
CA THR A 46 2.72 -7.05 9.33
C THR A 46 2.74 -5.98 10.40
N ALA A 47 1.74 -5.97 11.27
CA ALA A 47 1.64 -4.99 12.33
C ALA A 47 1.64 -5.68 13.70
N ARG A 48 2.46 -5.17 14.61
CA ARG A 48 2.38 -5.50 16.03
C ARG A 48 1.74 -4.33 16.76
N ILE A 49 0.64 -4.61 17.45
CA ILE A 49 -0.13 -3.61 18.16
C ILE A 49 0.16 -3.75 19.66
N ILE A 50 0.33 -2.61 20.33
CA ILE A 50 0.49 -2.60 21.78
C ILE A 50 -0.83 -3.05 22.41
N THR A 51 -0.77 -4.07 23.25
CA THR A 51 -1.95 -4.53 24.00
C THR A 51 -2.38 -3.46 24.99
N ALA A 52 -3.64 -3.06 24.88
CA ALA A 52 -4.28 -2.12 25.78
C ALA A 52 -5.45 -2.81 26.50
N LYS A 53 -6.03 -2.14 27.48
CA LYS A 53 -7.22 -2.62 28.16
C LYS A 53 -8.38 -2.80 27.19
N ARG A 54 -9.28 -3.74 27.46
CA ARG A 54 -10.45 -4.03 26.62
C ARG A 54 -11.36 -2.81 26.44
N SER A 55 -11.44 -1.94 27.42
CA SER A 55 -12.22 -0.70 27.39
C SER A 55 -11.66 0.38 26.48
N ASP A 56 -10.45 0.17 25.96
CA ASP A 56 -9.75 1.12 25.11
C ASP A 56 -9.61 0.54 23.70
N VAL A 57 -8.44 0.54 23.14
CA VAL A 57 -8.10 0.14 21.77
C VAL A 57 -8.42 -1.33 21.46
N TYR A 58 -8.23 -2.21 22.44
CA TYR A 58 -8.37 -3.66 22.24
C TYR A 58 -9.80 -4.07 21.88
N GLY A 59 -10.81 -3.44 22.48
CA GLY A 59 -12.20 -3.77 22.22
C GLY A 59 -12.63 -3.46 20.78
N GLU A 60 -12.28 -2.30 20.26
CA GLU A 60 -12.57 -1.91 18.88
C GLU A 60 -11.81 -2.78 17.86
N LEU A 61 -10.53 -3.04 18.15
CA LEU A 61 -9.72 -3.89 17.28
C LEU A 61 -10.26 -5.32 17.19
N MET A 62 -10.64 -5.91 18.32
CA MET A 62 -11.23 -7.25 18.33
C MET A 62 -12.57 -7.29 17.61
N ALA A 63 -13.42 -6.30 17.83
CA ALA A 63 -14.68 -6.19 17.10
C ALA A 63 -14.45 -6.08 15.58
N PHE A 64 -13.47 -5.30 15.18
CA PHE A 64 -13.07 -5.19 13.78
C PHE A 64 -12.59 -6.53 13.21
N ILE A 65 -11.67 -7.22 13.89
CA ILE A 65 -11.15 -8.53 13.46
C ILE A 65 -12.28 -9.57 13.34
N MET A 66 -13.17 -9.62 14.31
CA MET A 66 -14.31 -10.54 14.27
C MET A 66 -15.26 -10.24 13.11
N LYS A 67 -15.46 -8.96 12.80
CA LYS A 67 -16.27 -8.51 11.66
C LYS A 67 -15.69 -8.95 10.32
N GLN A 68 -14.37 -9.09 10.20
CA GLN A 68 -13.70 -9.54 8.96
C GLN A 68 -14.01 -11.00 8.61
N ARG A 69 -14.48 -11.82 9.56
CA ARG A 69 -14.77 -13.24 9.35
C ARG A 69 -13.63 -13.98 8.64
N SER A 70 -12.43 -13.83 9.17
CA SER A 70 -11.17 -14.27 8.54
C SER A 70 -10.86 -13.44 7.27
N SER A 71 -10.72 -14.04 6.12
CA SER A 71 -10.38 -13.38 4.84
C SER A 71 -11.60 -13.15 3.93
N LYS A 72 -12.82 -13.18 4.49
CA LYS A 72 -14.03 -13.05 3.67
C LYS A 72 -14.30 -11.60 3.25
N GLU A 73 -14.00 -10.67 4.11
CA GLU A 73 -14.29 -9.26 3.90
C GLU A 73 -13.01 -8.46 3.64
N ASP A 74 -13.07 -7.57 2.69
CA ASP A 74 -11.98 -6.64 2.40
C ASP A 74 -12.10 -5.39 3.27
N PHE A 75 -10.97 -4.82 3.66
CA PHE A 75 -10.89 -3.57 4.38
C PHE A 75 -9.82 -2.65 3.82
N THR A 76 -9.94 -1.37 4.08
CA THR A 76 -8.93 -0.38 3.71
C THR A 76 -8.06 -0.04 4.91
N ILE A 77 -6.77 0.10 4.66
CA ILE A 77 -5.80 0.55 5.64
C ILE A 77 -4.85 1.56 5.00
N THR A 78 -4.57 2.65 5.71
CA THR A 78 -3.50 3.57 5.36
C THR A 78 -2.46 3.51 6.47
N PRO A 79 -1.34 2.82 6.26
CA PRO A 79 -0.30 2.73 7.28
C PRO A 79 0.21 4.13 7.65
N PRO A 80 0.45 4.41 8.94
CA PRO A 80 0.87 5.74 9.38
C PRO A 80 2.17 6.21 8.75
N GLU A 81 3.08 5.30 8.43
CA GLU A 81 4.37 5.60 7.81
C GLU A 81 4.28 6.08 6.37
N VAL A 82 3.19 5.73 5.68
CA VAL A 82 2.96 6.13 4.28
C VAL A 82 1.83 7.14 4.12
N LYS A 83 1.27 7.61 5.23
CA LYS A 83 0.16 8.57 5.22
C LYS A 83 0.58 9.93 4.65
N ASN A 84 1.79 10.36 4.97
CA ASN A 84 2.35 11.62 4.52
C ASN A 84 3.49 11.37 3.56
N ALA A 85 3.59 12.17 2.52
CA ALA A 85 4.74 12.16 1.63
C ALA A 85 6.01 12.54 2.41
N ARG A 86 7.13 11.98 2.02
CA ARG A 86 8.47 12.34 2.56
C ARG A 86 8.98 13.67 2.01
N GLY A 87 8.42 14.10 0.88
CA GLY A 87 8.65 15.40 0.29
C GLY A 87 7.74 16.46 0.90
N ASP A 88 7.79 17.63 0.32
CA ASP A 88 6.99 18.81 0.67
C ASP A 88 5.76 18.98 -0.23
N VAL A 89 5.26 17.88 -0.75
CA VAL A 89 4.14 17.87 -1.70
C VAL A 89 2.85 18.35 -1.04
N SER A 90 2.18 19.28 -1.72
CA SER A 90 0.86 19.78 -1.36
C SER A 90 0.03 20.06 -2.62
N GLY A 91 -1.26 20.29 -2.44
CA GLY A 91 -2.20 20.54 -3.52
C GLY A 91 -2.91 19.29 -4.03
N THR A 92 -3.81 19.49 -4.96
CA THR A 92 -4.54 18.42 -5.64
C THR A 92 -3.79 18.04 -6.91
N VAL A 93 -3.23 16.85 -6.94
CA VAL A 93 -2.45 16.35 -8.08
C VAL A 93 -3.40 15.75 -9.12
N LEU A 94 -3.34 16.27 -10.32
CA LEU A 94 -4.11 15.79 -11.47
C LEU A 94 -3.15 15.33 -12.57
N VAL A 95 -3.53 14.30 -13.32
CA VAL A 95 -2.78 13.87 -14.50
C VAL A 95 -3.05 14.86 -15.62
N ASN A 96 -1.99 15.43 -16.19
CA ASN A 96 -2.09 16.38 -17.28
C ASN A 96 -1.95 15.67 -18.63
N GLY A 97 -2.97 15.83 -19.48
CA GLY A 97 -2.99 15.28 -20.82
C GLY A 97 -3.29 13.77 -20.90
N VAL A 98 -3.22 13.27 -22.12
CA VAL A 98 -3.44 11.85 -22.42
C VAL A 98 -2.15 11.08 -22.20
N GLN A 99 -2.25 9.99 -21.45
CA GLN A 99 -1.14 9.07 -21.22
C GLN A 99 -1.38 7.78 -22.01
N SER A 100 -0.34 7.27 -22.62
CA SER A 100 -0.40 6.02 -23.40
C SER A 100 -0.01 4.81 -22.58
N VAL A 101 -0.50 3.65 -22.99
CA VAL A 101 -0.10 2.38 -22.35
C VAL A 101 1.39 2.15 -22.61
N GLY A 102 2.14 1.96 -21.51
CA GLY A 102 3.59 1.75 -21.56
C GLY A 102 4.42 3.01 -21.29
N ASP A 103 3.78 4.16 -21.08
CA ASP A 103 4.50 5.36 -20.67
C ASP A 103 5.20 5.15 -19.32
N THR A 104 6.44 5.55 -19.24
CA THR A 104 7.26 5.48 -18.03
C THR A 104 7.29 6.80 -17.27
N THR A 105 6.74 7.85 -17.86
CA THR A 105 6.69 9.20 -17.31
C THR A 105 5.27 9.72 -17.37
N ILE A 106 4.79 10.26 -16.26
CA ILE A 106 3.45 10.86 -16.17
C ILE A 106 3.60 12.33 -15.85
N THR A 107 2.99 13.18 -16.67
CA THR A 107 2.94 14.62 -16.42
C THR A 107 1.76 14.92 -15.49
N VAL A 108 2.01 15.70 -14.45
CA VAL A 108 1.01 16.05 -13.44
C VAL A 108 0.90 17.57 -13.30
N ASP A 109 -0.30 18.02 -12.97
CA ASP A 109 -0.64 19.42 -12.68
C ASP A 109 -1.17 19.56 -11.25
N GLY A 110 -1.19 20.80 -10.76
CA GLY A 110 -1.76 21.15 -9.46
C GLY A 110 -0.90 20.72 -8.25
N MET A 111 0.27 20.16 -8.51
CA MET A 111 1.22 19.76 -7.48
C MET A 111 2.15 20.93 -7.15
N THR A 112 2.27 21.25 -5.85
CA THR A 112 3.29 22.14 -5.33
C THR A 112 4.28 21.33 -4.52
N GLY A 113 5.57 21.57 -4.69
CA GLY A 113 6.64 20.82 -4.02
C GLY A 113 7.13 19.62 -4.83
N THR A 114 7.86 18.73 -4.17
CA THR A 114 8.53 17.59 -4.81
C THR A 114 8.23 16.28 -4.11
N LEU A 115 8.01 15.22 -4.89
CA LEU A 115 7.99 13.84 -4.41
C LEU A 115 9.42 13.33 -4.21
N LYS A 116 9.60 12.50 -3.21
CA LYS A 116 10.88 11.81 -2.97
C LYS A 116 10.74 10.33 -3.24
N ALA A 117 11.84 9.69 -3.61
CA ALA A 117 11.87 8.24 -3.81
C ALA A 117 11.37 7.52 -2.55
N GLY A 118 10.42 6.63 -2.72
CA GLY A 118 9.72 5.92 -1.64
C GLY A 118 8.39 6.53 -1.21
N ASP A 119 7.96 7.64 -1.84
CA ASP A 119 6.60 8.12 -1.67
C ASP A 119 5.62 7.22 -2.45
N PHE A 120 4.47 6.97 -1.86
CA PHE A 120 3.42 6.17 -2.48
C PHE A 120 2.41 7.09 -3.19
N VAL A 121 2.05 6.72 -4.39
CA VAL A 121 1.08 7.43 -5.22
C VAL A 121 -0.12 6.54 -5.48
N LYS A 122 -1.32 7.08 -5.34
CA LYS A 122 -2.56 6.40 -5.68
C LYS A 122 -3.29 7.16 -6.79
N PHE A 123 -3.57 6.47 -7.88
CA PHE A 123 -4.46 6.96 -8.93
C PHE A 123 -5.93 6.67 -8.59
N ALA A 124 -6.86 7.11 -9.45
CA ALA A 124 -8.30 6.90 -9.27
C ALA A 124 -8.75 5.43 -9.48
N HIS A 125 -7.84 4.47 -9.25
CA HIS A 125 -8.11 3.03 -9.22
C HIS A 125 -7.54 2.43 -7.92
N ASP A 126 -7.81 1.16 -7.66
CA ASP A 126 -7.49 0.51 -6.38
C ASP A 126 -6.01 0.17 -6.15
N LYS A 127 -5.16 0.36 -7.15
CA LYS A 127 -3.71 0.09 -7.01
C LYS A 127 -2.97 1.31 -6.47
N VAL A 128 -1.98 1.05 -5.63
CA VAL A 128 -1.03 2.03 -5.07
C VAL A 128 0.35 1.75 -5.65
N TYR A 129 1.06 2.80 -5.99
CA TYR A 129 2.39 2.75 -6.59
C TYR A 129 3.42 3.50 -5.75
#